data_346cb5ab575ce759071ef33775893d2a
#
_entry.id   346cb5ab575ce759071ef33775893d2a
#
_cell.length_a   1.000
_cell.length_b   1.000
_cell.length_c   1.000
_cell.angle_alpha   90.00
_cell.angle_beta   90.00
_cell.angle_gamma   90.00
#
_symmetry.space_group_name_H-M   'P 1'
#
loop_
_entity.id
_entity.type
_entity.pdbx_description
1 polymer ?
#
loop_
_entity_poly.entity_id
_entity_poly.type
_entity_poly.pdbx_seq_one_letter_code
_entity_poly.pdbx_strand_id
1 'polypeptide(L)'
;MLPFPLILAGFFLAGTVGQAQDQAKNSKNTGSTGNGIGRYSIGTAPAGYNADGKWWKEAIVYQVYPRSFKDNDGDGIGDLKGIISKLDYIKSLGVTAIWLNPIYNSPNDDNGYDVSDYRNIMKDFGSMEDFDRLLKGMHDRGLKLVMDLVVNHSSDEHEWFRQSRSSRTSPYRNYYHWWNAEQGKPPYRYSLFDINHDAWKYDSLTNAYYLHYFSRKQPDLNWETPRLRQEVYDIMKFWADKGIDGFRLDAFQFAAKDTTFPAFPKGFESKFSQYYAMQGNLHGYLQEMNNEVLSKYNVMSVAEGAGNSFEDAHNLVDAGRHELNMAYAFDGVDIARPGGYSLLHFKEVFSRWDSAFADQGWLSIFLANHDQARLVSRFGNDSPEFREPSAKMLATFIMTMRGTPYYYNGDELGMTNAGFDRIEDYKDVAARNEYQHEKNTGGDLGQFMKELQFGSRDNGRTPFQWDNSTNAGFSSGIPWIKLAPNYTTINAAAQEKDPNSCLNYFRRLVRLRKDNLVLVYGKYTLLDNANPNVYAYTREWNGIKLLILLNFTSKAATVDPGMGMAKAIPLLNNYRAPAPPPTPANNITLRPYEAA
;
A
#
# COMPACT_ATOMS: atom_id res chain seq x y z
N MET A 1 -5.66 5.57 -27.54
CA MET A 1 -4.88 4.68 -26.66
C MET A 1 -5.15 5.13 -25.25
N LEU A 2 -5.87 4.35 -24.48
CA LEU A 2 -6.00 4.56 -23.04
C LEU A 2 -4.68 4.08 -22.42
N PRO A 3 -4.04 4.86 -21.53
CA PRO A 3 -2.90 4.33 -20.80
C PRO A 3 -3.37 3.12 -19.98
N PHE A 4 -2.51 2.12 -19.87
CA PHE A 4 -2.68 0.95 -19.01
C PHE A 4 -3.34 1.39 -17.71
N PRO A 5 -4.48 0.86 -17.29
CA PRO A 5 -5.02 1.20 -15.98
C PRO A 5 -4.06 0.64 -14.94
N LEU A 6 -3.17 1.49 -14.42
CA LEU A 6 -2.56 1.23 -13.12
C LEU A 6 -3.73 1.17 -12.15
N ILE A 7 -3.97 -0.02 -11.67
CA ILE A 7 -5.14 -0.43 -10.89
C ILE A 7 -5.27 0.50 -9.69
N LEU A 8 -6.44 1.15 -9.57
CA LEU A 8 -6.85 2.05 -8.50
C LEU A 8 -6.30 3.50 -8.56
N ALA A 9 -6.24 4.12 -9.75
CA ALA A 9 -5.92 5.53 -9.86
C ALA A 9 -7.11 6.44 -9.49
N GLY A 10 -7.01 7.14 -8.37
CA GLY A 10 -7.85 8.30 -8.10
C GLY A 10 -7.32 9.52 -8.87
N PHE A 11 -8.03 9.97 -9.91
CA PHE A 11 -7.69 11.20 -10.62
C PHE A 11 -8.36 12.41 -9.94
N PHE A 12 -7.57 13.33 -9.41
CA PHE A 12 -8.03 14.66 -9.02
C PHE A 12 -7.99 15.61 -10.22
N LEU A 13 -9.11 16.24 -10.54
CA LEU A 13 -9.18 17.41 -11.40
C LEU A 13 -8.75 18.66 -10.61
N ALA A 14 -7.88 19.47 -11.19
CA ALA A 14 -7.48 20.77 -10.66
C ALA A 14 -8.72 21.71 -10.55
N GLY A 15 -9.20 21.88 -9.33
CA GLY A 15 -10.18 22.91 -9.00
C GLY A 15 -9.43 24.19 -8.60
N THR A 16 -9.88 25.32 -9.12
CA THR A 16 -9.34 26.66 -8.90
C THR A 16 -9.32 27.09 -7.44
N VAL A 17 -8.20 27.62 -7.03
CA VAL A 17 -7.89 28.12 -5.67
C VAL A 17 -8.67 29.40 -5.39
N GLY A 18 -9.47 29.38 -4.32
CA GLY A 18 -9.94 30.59 -3.65
C GLY A 18 -9.03 30.93 -2.48
N GLN A 19 -8.48 32.13 -2.49
CA GLN A 19 -7.58 32.66 -1.45
C GLN A 19 -8.36 32.92 -0.15
N ALA A 20 -7.86 32.43 0.98
CA ALA A 20 -8.23 32.92 2.31
C ALA A 20 -6.96 33.45 3.00
N GLN A 21 -7.10 34.69 3.47
CA GLN A 21 -6.02 35.50 4.06
C GLN A 21 -5.76 35.16 5.53
N ASP A 22 -4.48 35.30 5.88
CA ASP A 22 -3.88 35.23 7.22
C ASP A 22 -4.51 36.15 8.28
N GLN A 23 -4.57 35.66 9.50
CA GLN A 23 -4.39 36.50 10.69
C GLN A 23 -3.53 35.79 11.74
N ALA A 24 -2.32 36.26 11.90
CA ALA A 24 -1.40 35.87 12.95
C ALA A 24 -1.71 36.62 14.27
N LYS A 25 -1.65 35.92 15.41
CA LYS A 25 -1.43 36.55 16.73
C LYS A 25 -0.33 35.82 17.52
N ASN A 26 0.65 36.63 17.89
CA ASN A 26 1.80 36.31 18.73
C ASN A 26 1.43 35.96 20.18
N SER A 27 2.11 34.96 20.76
CA SER A 27 2.46 34.99 22.18
C SER A 27 3.83 34.35 22.44
N LYS A 28 4.69 35.11 23.10
CA LYS A 28 6.04 34.72 23.56
C LYS A 28 5.94 33.83 24.82
N ASN A 29 6.77 32.82 24.92
CA ASN A 29 7.30 32.43 26.21
C ASN A 29 8.67 31.78 26.14
N THR A 30 9.46 31.99 27.18
CA THR A 30 10.92 31.92 27.28
C THR A 30 11.41 30.63 27.92
N GLY A 31 12.46 30.06 27.34
CA GLY A 31 13.68 29.50 27.94
C GLY A 31 13.68 28.32 28.87
N SER A 32 14.42 27.27 28.47
CA SER A 32 15.46 26.66 29.35
C SER A 32 16.31 25.67 28.54
N THR A 33 17.62 25.78 28.70
CA THR A 33 18.66 24.93 28.09
C THR A 33 18.95 23.70 28.94
N GLY A 34 19.07 22.53 28.31
CA GLY A 34 19.56 21.32 28.95
C GLY A 34 20.05 20.30 27.92
N ASN A 35 21.35 20.04 27.90
CA ASN A 35 22.01 19.00 27.10
C ASN A 35 21.69 17.60 27.64
N GLY A 36 21.24 16.70 26.76
CA GLY A 36 21.15 15.27 27.05
C GLY A 36 20.33 14.55 26.00
N ILE A 37 20.91 13.55 25.33
CA ILE A 37 20.15 12.58 24.53
C ILE A 37 19.34 11.74 25.52
N GLY A 38 18.22 12.29 25.99
CA GLY A 38 17.30 11.66 26.92
C GLY A 38 16.04 11.20 26.20
N ARG A 39 15.48 10.08 26.63
CA ARG A 39 14.10 9.70 26.30
C ARG A 39 13.19 10.88 26.63
N TYR A 40 12.65 11.51 25.58
CA TYR A 40 11.78 12.65 25.77
C TYR A 40 10.45 12.18 26.37
N SER A 41 10.10 12.73 27.54
CA SER A 41 8.76 12.59 28.08
C SER A 41 7.76 13.29 27.17
N ILE A 42 6.62 12.67 26.95
CA ILE A 42 5.52 13.18 26.14
C ILE A 42 5.02 14.48 26.78
N GLY A 43 5.50 15.62 26.26
CA GLY A 43 4.86 16.91 26.52
C GLY A 43 3.54 17.02 25.76
N THR A 44 2.67 17.92 26.19
CA THR A 44 1.42 18.21 25.47
C THR A 44 1.72 18.60 24.03
N ALA A 45 1.15 17.86 23.08
CA ALA A 45 1.25 18.17 21.66
C ALA A 45 0.65 19.56 21.37
N PRO A 46 1.16 20.30 20.38
CA PRO A 46 0.47 21.48 19.88
C PRO A 46 -0.96 21.12 19.45
N ALA A 47 -1.91 22.05 19.55
CA ALA A 47 -3.26 21.86 19.05
C ALA A 47 -3.21 21.38 17.58
N GLY A 48 -3.94 20.33 17.26
CA GLY A 48 -3.92 19.70 15.93
C GLY A 48 -2.95 18.53 15.75
N TYR A 49 -1.97 18.33 16.65
CA TYR A 49 -0.98 17.23 16.56
C TYR A 49 -0.99 16.42 17.86
N ASN A 50 -2.05 15.66 18.09
CA ASN A 50 -2.20 14.87 19.31
C ASN A 50 -1.46 13.53 19.20
N ALA A 51 -0.43 13.35 20.03
CA ALA A 51 0.09 12.03 20.37
C ALA A 51 -0.92 11.35 21.31
N ASP A 52 -1.91 10.67 20.72
CA ASP A 52 -2.97 9.99 21.48
C ASP A 52 -2.59 8.56 21.89
N GLY A 53 -1.33 8.16 21.64
CA GLY A 53 -0.80 6.85 21.99
C GLY A 53 -1.44 5.69 21.22
N LYS A 54 -2.13 5.96 20.13
CA LYS A 54 -2.69 4.91 19.27
C LYS A 54 -1.55 4.13 18.61
N TRP A 55 -1.44 2.85 18.96
CA TRP A 55 -0.34 2.00 18.51
C TRP A 55 -0.17 1.99 16.98
N TRP A 56 -1.25 2.07 16.23
CA TRP A 56 -1.24 2.05 14.77
C TRP A 56 -0.71 3.36 14.15
N LYS A 57 -0.75 4.50 14.84
CA LYS A 57 -0.09 5.73 14.39
C LYS A 57 1.43 5.65 14.51
N GLU A 58 1.91 4.98 15.54
CA GLU A 58 3.34 4.79 15.81
C GLU A 58 3.90 3.53 15.16
N ALA A 59 3.03 2.70 14.57
CA ALA A 59 3.44 1.49 13.89
C ALA A 59 4.31 1.78 12.66
N ILE A 60 5.16 0.81 12.37
CA ILE A 60 5.84 0.65 11.09
C ILE A 60 5.40 -0.71 10.57
N VAL A 61 4.62 -0.71 9.49
CA VAL A 61 4.00 -1.91 8.94
C VAL A 61 4.88 -2.48 7.83
N TYR A 62 5.23 -3.75 7.95
CA TYR A 62 5.95 -4.50 6.93
C TYR A 62 4.97 -5.43 6.22
N GLN A 63 4.75 -5.20 4.93
CA GLN A 63 3.88 -6.05 4.14
C GLN A 63 4.62 -7.30 3.69
N VAL A 64 4.03 -8.46 3.94
CA VAL A 64 4.52 -9.77 3.50
C VAL A 64 3.56 -10.36 2.48
N TYR A 65 4.08 -10.66 1.29
CA TYR A 65 3.38 -11.42 0.26
C TYR A 65 3.74 -12.90 0.42
N PRO A 66 2.87 -13.74 1.03
CA PRO A 66 3.21 -15.08 1.50
C PRO A 66 3.82 -15.95 0.41
N ARG A 67 3.15 -16.01 -0.74
CA ARG A 67 3.49 -16.85 -1.90
C ARG A 67 4.94 -16.68 -2.37
N SER A 68 5.54 -15.51 -2.14
CA SER A 68 6.90 -15.17 -2.60
C SER A 68 7.89 -14.87 -1.48
N PHE A 69 7.53 -15.05 -0.21
CA PHE A 69 8.41 -14.67 0.88
C PHE A 69 9.43 -15.76 1.23
N LYS A 70 8.96 -16.96 1.58
CA LYS A 70 9.82 -18.12 1.84
C LYS A 70 8.99 -19.41 1.73
N ASP A 71 9.46 -20.32 0.90
CA ASP A 71 8.96 -21.68 0.78
C ASP A 71 9.73 -22.60 1.74
N ASN A 72 9.00 -23.37 2.54
CA ASN A 72 9.57 -24.30 3.52
C ASN A 72 9.50 -25.77 3.07
N ASP A 73 8.48 -26.15 2.27
CA ASP A 73 8.26 -27.55 1.90
C ASP A 73 8.78 -27.92 0.50
N GLY A 74 9.20 -26.92 -0.29
CA GLY A 74 9.89 -27.12 -1.55
C GLY A 74 8.98 -27.28 -2.77
N ASP A 75 7.72 -26.88 -2.67
CA ASP A 75 6.77 -26.92 -3.79
C ASP A 75 6.91 -25.72 -4.75
N GLY A 76 7.72 -24.74 -4.40
CA GLY A 76 7.95 -23.51 -5.18
C GLY A 76 7.05 -22.35 -4.77
N ILE A 77 6.19 -22.53 -3.77
CA ILE A 77 5.26 -21.54 -3.26
C ILE A 77 5.65 -21.20 -1.81
N GLY A 78 5.74 -19.92 -1.47
CA GLY A 78 5.99 -19.51 -0.10
C GLY A 78 4.80 -19.82 0.81
N ASP A 79 5.09 -20.19 2.06
CA ASP A 79 4.11 -20.71 3.01
C ASP A 79 4.26 -20.14 4.42
N LEU A 80 3.31 -20.42 5.33
CA LEU A 80 3.30 -19.91 6.70
C LEU A 80 4.49 -20.43 7.51
N LYS A 81 4.96 -21.66 7.28
CA LYS A 81 6.15 -22.21 7.97
C LYS A 81 7.41 -21.47 7.52
N GLY A 82 7.48 -21.11 6.24
CA GLY A 82 8.53 -20.27 5.70
C GLY A 82 8.55 -18.90 6.36
N ILE A 83 7.38 -18.25 6.52
CA ILE A 83 7.28 -16.96 7.24
C ILE A 83 7.71 -17.14 8.70
N ILE A 84 7.25 -18.18 9.41
CA ILE A 84 7.65 -18.50 10.79
C ILE A 84 9.17 -18.60 10.90
N SER A 85 9.83 -19.27 9.95
CA SER A 85 11.29 -19.44 9.93
C SER A 85 12.06 -18.11 9.78
N LYS A 86 11.38 -17.05 9.34
CA LYS A 86 11.95 -15.71 9.08
C LYS A 86 11.46 -14.61 10.03
N LEU A 87 10.71 -14.97 11.08
CA LEU A 87 10.22 -13.97 12.05
C LEU A 87 11.34 -13.20 12.75
N ASP A 88 12.49 -13.83 13.00
CA ASP A 88 13.64 -13.15 13.61
C ASP A 88 14.27 -12.13 12.65
N TYR A 89 14.31 -12.42 11.33
CA TYR A 89 14.69 -11.45 10.32
C TYR A 89 13.74 -10.26 10.35
N ILE A 90 12.42 -10.48 10.29
CA ILE A 90 11.41 -9.41 10.32
C ILE A 90 11.54 -8.59 11.61
N LYS A 91 11.70 -9.25 12.76
CA LYS A 91 11.93 -8.56 14.04
C LYS A 91 13.19 -7.70 14.00
N SER A 92 14.26 -8.17 13.36
CA SER A 92 15.53 -7.46 13.24
C SER A 92 15.44 -6.17 12.41
N LEU A 93 14.44 -6.06 11.50
CA LEU A 93 14.14 -4.83 10.77
C LEU A 93 13.69 -3.70 11.71
N GLY A 94 13.18 -4.05 12.89
CA GLY A 94 12.66 -3.11 13.89
C GLY A 94 11.20 -2.71 13.67
N VAL A 95 10.54 -3.24 12.64
CA VAL A 95 9.11 -3.04 12.37
C VAL A 95 8.23 -3.54 13.50
N THR A 96 7.00 -3.06 13.59
CA THR A 96 6.10 -3.32 14.73
C THR A 96 4.85 -4.09 14.36
N ALA A 97 4.50 -4.12 13.08
CA ALA A 97 3.36 -4.87 12.57
C ALA A 97 3.70 -5.51 11.23
N ILE A 98 3.06 -6.63 10.93
CA ILE A 98 3.07 -7.28 9.63
C ILE A 98 1.67 -7.14 9.03
N TRP A 99 1.58 -6.65 7.80
CA TRP A 99 0.40 -6.84 6.96
C TRP A 99 0.63 -8.08 6.10
N LEU A 100 -0.22 -9.08 6.29
CA LEU A 100 -0.17 -10.34 5.55
C LEU A 100 -1.23 -10.32 4.45
N ASN A 101 -0.81 -10.47 3.18
CA ASN A 101 -1.75 -10.64 2.07
C ASN A 101 -2.60 -11.90 2.24
N PRO A 102 -3.73 -12.05 1.50
CA PRO A 102 -4.70 -13.11 1.76
C PRO A 102 -4.09 -14.50 1.82
N ILE A 103 -4.45 -15.23 2.86
CA ILE A 103 -4.04 -16.63 3.09
C ILE A 103 -5.24 -17.57 3.18
N TYR A 104 -6.44 -17.06 2.89
CA TYR A 104 -7.69 -17.80 2.90
C TYR A 104 -7.73 -18.81 1.76
N ASN A 105 -8.63 -19.81 1.86
CA ASN A 105 -8.90 -20.70 0.73
C ASN A 105 -9.31 -19.90 -0.50
N SER A 106 -8.65 -20.18 -1.62
CA SER A 106 -8.87 -19.53 -2.91
C SER A 106 -8.55 -20.50 -4.05
N PRO A 107 -9.31 -20.48 -5.16
CA PRO A 107 -8.91 -21.12 -6.42
C PRO A 107 -7.70 -20.45 -7.09
N ASN A 108 -7.30 -19.28 -6.60
CA ASN A 108 -6.09 -18.59 -7.00
C ASN A 108 -6.14 -17.98 -8.43
N ASP A 109 -7.32 -17.54 -8.86
CA ASP A 109 -7.48 -16.80 -10.12
C ASP A 109 -6.77 -15.43 -10.05
N ASP A 110 -6.91 -14.73 -8.93
CA ASP A 110 -6.23 -13.46 -8.63
C ASP A 110 -5.34 -13.58 -7.38
N ASN A 111 -4.48 -14.60 -7.36
CA ASN A 111 -3.43 -14.78 -6.36
C ASN A 111 -3.91 -14.67 -4.90
N GLY A 112 -5.08 -15.25 -4.58
CA GLY A 112 -5.65 -15.30 -3.25
C GLY A 112 -6.76 -14.27 -2.99
N TYR A 113 -6.94 -13.28 -3.86
CA TYR A 113 -8.00 -12.28 -3.73
C TYR A 113 -9.38 -12.77 -4.22
N ASP A 114 -9.46 -13.95 -4.81
CA ASP A 114 -10.71 -14.69 -5.10
C ASP A 114 -10.99 -15.70 -3.99
N VAL A 115 -11.48 -15.22 -2.83
CA VAL A 115 -11.66 -16.02 -1.60
C VAL A 115 -12.85 -16.98 -1.73
N SER A 116 -12.61 -18.28 -1.55
CA SER A 116 -13.65 -19.32 -1.56
C SER A 116 -14.08 -19.78 -0.16
N ASP A 117 -13.27 -19.53 0.88
CA ASP A 117 -13.62 -19.77 2.28
C ASP A 117 -12.78 -18.87 3.18
N TYR A 118 -13.44 -17.96 3.90
CA TYR A 118 -12.79 -16.96 4.77
C TYR A 118 -12.31 -17.49 6.12
N ARG A 119 -12.69 -18.72 6.50
CA ARG A 119 -12.37 -19.29 7.83
C ARG A 119 -11.35 -20.42 7.77
N ASN A 120 -10.83 -20.74 6.58
CA ASN A 120 -9.79 -21.74 6.39
C ASN A 120 -8.57 -21.18 5.67
N ILE A 121 -7.41 -21.77 5.94
CA ILE A 121 -6.15 -21.43 5.30
C ILE A 121 -6.03 -22.17 3.96
N MET A 122 -5.58 -21.49 2.93
CA MET A 122 -5.27 -22.10 1.64
C MET A 122 -4.22 -23.20 1.82
N LYS A 123 -4.48 -24.36 1.21
CA LYS A 123 -3.61 -25.53 1.36
C LYS A 123 -2.14 -25.25 1.01
N ASP A 124 -1.90 -24.46 -0.04
CA ASP A 124 -0.54 -24.06 -0.46
C ASP A 124 0.20 -23.28 0.65
N PHE A 125 -0.53 -22.63 1.56
CA PHE A 125 0.08 -21.85 2.64
C PHE A 125 0.19 -22.63 3.95
N GLY A 126 -0.47 -23.80 4.07
CA GLY A 126 -0.42 -24.65 5.26
C GLY A 126 -1.77 -24.86 5.91
N SER A 127 -1.83 -24.80 7.23
CA SER A 127 -3.02 -25.12 8.02
C SER A 127 -3.37 -24.01 9.03
N MET A 128 -4.55 -24.13 9.65
CA MET A 128 -4.96 -23.26 10.75
C MET A 128 -3.99 -23.38 11.95
N GLU A 129 -3.43 -24.57 12.20
CA GLU A 129 -2.39 -24.73 13.24
C GLU A 129 -1.11 -23.99 12.90
N ASP A 130 -0.73 -23.96 11.62
CA ASP A 130 0.42 -23.15 11.16
C ASP A 130 0.15 -21.65 11.34
N PHE A 131 -1.08 -21.21 11.09
CA PHE A 131 -1.50 -19.83 11.37
C PHE A 131 -1.43 -19.50 12.87
N ASP A 132 -1.96 -20.37 13.74
CA ASP A 132 -1.92 -20.15 15.18
C ASP A 132 -0.46 -20.09 15.71
N ARG A 133 0.44 -20.90 15.13
CA ARG A 133 1.89 -20.83 15.42
C ARG A 133 2.53 -19.54 14.91
N LEU A 134 2.15 -19.08 13.72
CA LEU A 134 2.62 -17.81 13.16
C LEU A 134 2.22 -16.65 14.08
N LEU A 135 0.93 -16.54 14.40
CA LEU A 135 0.39 -15.47 15.23
C LEU A 135 1.07 -15.44 16.62
N LYS A 136 1.17 -16.61 17.26
CA LYS A 136 1.89 -16.71 18.54
C LYS A 136 3.34 -16.29 18.39
N GLY A 137 4.05 -16.77 17.37
CA GLY A 137 5.45 -16.44 17.11
C GLY A 137 5.68 -14.95 16.87
N MET A 138 4.71 -14.27 16.26
CA MET A 138 4.71 -12.81 16.07
C MET A 138 4.53 -12.09 17.41
N HIS A 139 3.50 -12.47 18.17
CA HIS A 139 3.22 -11.85 19.48
C HIS A 139 4.35 -12.06 20.49
N ASP A 140 4.98 -13.23 20.52
CA ASP A 140 6.16 -13.51 21.36
C ASP A 140 7.33 -12.54 21.06
N ARG A 141 7.36 -11.98 19.84
CA ARG A 141 8.36 -10.98 19.38
C ARG A 141 7.87 -9.53 19.48
N GLY A 142 6.64 -9.32 19.96
CA GLY A 142 6.00 -7.99 20.01
C GLY A 142 5.68 -7.45 18.62
N LEU A 143 5.43 -8.32 17.65
CA LEU A 143 4.93 -7.99 16.33
C LEU A 143 3.41 -8.17 16.29
N LYS A 144 2.72 -7.25 15.65
CA LYS A 144 1.27 -7.28 15.43
C LYS A 144 0.93 -7.82 14.06
N LEU A 145 -0.24 -8.47 13.93
CA LEU A 145 -0.73 -9.02 12.66
C LEU A 145 -1.94 -8.23 12.14
N VAL A 146 -1.82 -7.71 10.94
CA VAL A 146 -2.91 -7.12 10.16
C VAL A 146 -3.21 -8.06 8.98
N MET A 147 -4.45 -8.53 8.87
CA MET A 147 -4.90 -9.41 7.80
C MET A 147 -5.68 -8.64 6.74
N ASP A 148 -5.60 -9.12 5.50
CA ASP A 148 -6.48 -8.65 4.44
C ASP A 148 -7.92 -9.09 4.68
N LEU A 149 -8.89 -8.21 4.41
CA LEU A 149 -10.32 -8.49 4.44
C LEU A 149 -10.90 -8.21 3.06
N VAL A 150 -11.04 -9.26 2.25
CA VAL A 150 -11.51 -9.16 0.86
C VAL A 150 -13.02 -9.37 0.85
N VAL A 151 -13.78 -8.27 0.90
CA VAL A 151 -15.25 -8.34 1.03
C VAL A 151 -16.01 -7.38 0.10
N ASN A 152 -15.34 -6.83 -0.92
CA ASN A 152 -16.03 -6.26 -2.08
C ASN A 152 -16.62 -7.37 -2.95
N HIS A 153 -15.94 -8.50 -3.06
CA HIS A 153 -16.28 -9.67 -3.87
C HIS A 153 -15.87 -10.96 -3.15
N SER A 154 -16.28 -12.10 -3.67
CA SER A 154 -15.76 -13.42 -3.29
C SER A 154 -15.34 -14.19 -4.53
N SER A 155 -14.78 -15.40 -4.35
CA SER A 155 -14.66 -16.34 -5.47
C SER A 155 -16.03 -16.78 -6.01
N ASP A 156 -16.12 -17.07 -7.31
CA ASP A 156 -17.26 -17.78 -7.92
C ASP A 156 -17.36 -19.23 -7.43
N GLU A 157 -16.32 -19.71 -6.74
CA GLU A 157 -16.32 -21.03 -6.07
C GLU A 157 -16.71 -20.95 -4.59
N HIS A 158 -16.94 -19.76 -4.03
CA HIS A 158 -17.46 -19.60 -2.68
C HIS A 158 -18.85 -20.22 -2.56
N GLU A 159 -19.15 -20.89 -1.45
CA GLU A 159 -20.45 -21.53 -1.25
C GLU A 159 -21.62 -20.56 -1.37
N TRP A 160 -21.46 -19.31 -0.92
CA TRP A 160 -22.48 -18.27 -1.09
C TRP A 160 -22.84 -18.06 -2.57
N PHE A 161 -21.82 -18.01 -3.47
CA PHE A 161 -22.07 -17.80 -4.89
C PHE A 161 -22.67 -19.04 -5.55
N ARG A 162 -22.18 -20.24 -5.22
CA ARG A 162 -22.74 -21.50 -5.70
C ARG A 162 -24.23 -21.63 -5.35
N GLN A 163 -24.60 -21.28 -4.12
CA GLN A 163 -25.99 -21.25 -3.68
C GLN A 163 -26.78 -20.11 -4.34
N SER A 164 -26.19 -18.91 -4.47
CA SER A 164 -26.83 -17.75 -5.09
C SER A 164 -27.22 -18.03 -6.55
N ARG A 165 -26.33 -18.69 -7.32
CA ARG A 165 -26.58 -19.02 -8.73
C ARG A 165 -27.43 -20.28 -8.95
N SER A 166 -27.66 -21.08 -7.93
CA SER A 166 -28.41 -22.35 -8.06
C SER A 166 -29.89 -22.13 -8.39
N SER A 167 -30.49 -21.04 -7.90
CA SER A 167 -31.91 -20.69 -8.12
C SER A 167 -32.14 -19.20 -7.87
N ARG A 168 -33.11 -18.61 -8.60
CA ARG A 168 -33.57 -17.23 -8.35
C ARG A 168 -34.27 -17.07 -7.00
N THR A 169 -34.71 -18.15 -6.39
CA THR A 169 -35.35 -18.18 -5.06
C THR A 169 -34.42 -18.65 -3.95
N SER A 170 -33.13 -18.84 -4.25
CA SER A 170 -32.13 -19.20 -3.24
C SER A 170 -32.09 -18.18 -2.12
N PRO A 171 -31.97 -18.57 -0.84
CA PRO A 171 -31.78 -17.66 0.28
C PRO A 171 -30.50 -16.81 0.16
N TYR A 172 -29.56 -17.24 -0.68
CA TYR A 172 -28.30 -16.55 -0.97
C TYR A 172 -28.37 -15.68 -2.22
N ARG A 173 -29.53 -15.67 -2.95
CA ARG A 173 -29.63 -14.93 -4.23
C ARG A 173 -29.14 -13.49 -4.12
N ASN A 174 -29.60 -12.80 -3.11
CA ASN A 174 -29.31 -11.39 -2.90
C ASN A 174 -27.95 -11.11 -2.23
N TYR A 175 -27.10 -12.13 -2.00
CA TYR A 175 -25.71 -11.90 -1.55
C TYR A 175 -24.85 -11.30 -2.64
N TYR A 176 -25.29 -11.40 -3.92
CA TYR A 176 -24.60 -10.86 -5.09
C TYR A 176 -25.55 -10.00 -5.91
N HIS A 177 -24.98 -9.17 -6.77
CA HIS A 177 -25.75 -8.34 -7.70
C HIS A 177 -26.10 -9.13 -8.95
N TRP A 178 -27.39 -9.22 -9.23
CA TRP A 178 -27.93 -9.94 -10.37
C TRP A 178 -28.84 -9.05 -11.23
N TRP A 179 -28.74 -9.21 -12.56
CA TRP A 179 -29.63 -8.59 -13.52
C TRP A 179 -30.33 -9.66 -14.34
N ASN A 180 -31.66 -9.71 -14.31
CA ASN A 180 -32.45 -10.72 -15.00
C ASN A 180 -32.43 -10.46 -16.51
N ALA A 181 -32.12 -11.46 -17.33
CA ALA A 181 -32.00 -11.31 -18.79
C ALA A 181 -33.30 -10.92 -19.48
N GLU A 182 -34.45 -11.17 -18.85
CA GLU A 182 -35.77 -10.73 -19.33
C GLU A 182 -35.92 -9.20 -19.38
N GLN A 183 -35.11 -8.48 -18.62
CA GLN A 183 -35.05 -7.01 -18.64
C GLN A 183 -34.17 -6.47 -19.77
N GLY A 184 -33.63 -7.35 -20.61
CA GLY A 184 -32.63 -7.01 -21.61
C GLY A 184 -31.21 -7.06 -21.08
N LYS A 185 -30.23 -6.59 -21.87
CA LYS A 185 -28.83 -6.49 -21.44
C LYS A 185 -28.69 -5.41 -20.36
N PRO A 186 -27.92 -5.68 -19.27
CA PRO A 186 -27.69 -4.66 -18.24
C PRO A 186 -26.93 -3.44 -18.79
N PRO A 187 -27.09 -2.26 -18.19
CA PRO A 187 -26.26 -1.11 -18.52
C PRO A 187 -24.78 -1.43 -18.34
N TYR A 188 -23.97 -1.06 -19.34
CA TYR A 188 -22.54 -1.38 -19.36
C TYR A 188 -21.83 -0.91 -18.09
N ARG A 189 -20.96 -1.79 -17.57
CA ARG A 189 -20.02 -1.53 -16.49
C ARG A 189 -18.64 -2.01 -16.94
N TYR A 190 -17.62 -1.21 -16.65
CA TYR A 190 -16.24 -1.54 -16.93
C TYR A 190 -15.71 -2.52 -15.88
N SER A 191 -15.08 -3.61 -16.32
CA SER A 191 -14.35 -4.53 -15.47
C SER A 191 -12.85 -4.28 -15.60
N LEU A 192 -12.17 -4.24 -14.44
CA LEU A 192 -10.73 -4.00 -14.36
C LEU A 192 -9.90 -5.16 -14.92
N PHE A 193 -10.41 -6.41 -14.82
CA PHE A 193 -9.65 -7.61 -15.14
C PHE A 193 -10.30 -8.50 -16.20
N ASP A 194 -11.49 -8.15 -16.71
CA ASP A 194 -12.11 -8.96 -17.76
C ASP A 194 -11.51 -8.65 -19.13
N ILE A 195 -11.27 -9.69 -19.91
CA ILE A 195 -10.71 -9.61 -21.27
C ILE A 195 -11.54 -8.73 -22.24
N ASN A 196 -12.85 -8.58 -21.99
CA ASN A 196 -13.74 -7.75 -22.79
C ASN A 196 -14.08 -6.42 -22.09
N HIS A 197 -13.50 -6.17 -20.93
CA HIS A 197 -13.81 -5.01 -20.08
C HIS A 197 -15.29 -4.89 -19.68
N ASP A 198 -16.07 -5.99 -19.76
CA ASP A 198 -17.49 -6.00 -19.39
C ASP A 198 -17.64 -6.64 -17.99
N ALA A 199 -18.15 -5.87 -17.04
CA ALA A 199 -18.33 -6.32 -15.66
C ALA A 199 -19.61 -7.17 -15.46
N TRP A 200 -20.33 -7.51 -16.52
CA TRP A 200 -21.52 -8.35 -16.44
C TRP A 200 -21.30 -9.69 -17.11
N LYS A 201 -21.35 -10.78 -16.34
CA LYS A 201 -21.24 -12.13 -16.85
C LYS A 201 -22.59 -12.83 -16.85
N TYR A 202 -23.02 -13.30 -18.05
CA TYR A 202 -24.24 -14.10 -18.21
C TYR A 202 -24.07 -15.48 -17.56
N ASP A 203 -25.07 -15.85 -16.73
CA ASP A 203 -25.23 -17.17 -16.13
C ASP A 203 -26.49 -17.88 -16.69
N SER A 204 -26.28 -18.96 -17.42
CA SER A 204 -27.36 -19.70 -18.08
C SER A 204 -28.24 -20.48 -17.10
N LEU A 205 -27.77 -20.82 -15.89
CA LEU A 205 -28.55 -21.58 -14.92
C LEU A 205 -29.80 -20.84 -14.47
N THR A 206 -29.70 -19.54 -14.29
CA THR A 206 -30.80 -18.71 -13.82
C THR A 206 -31.26 -17.67 -14.82
N ASN A 207 -30.72 -17.69 -16.05
CA ASN A 207 -30.98 -16.72 -17.11
C ASN A 207 -30.84 -15.27 -16.60
N ALA A 208 -29.65 -14.95 -16.03
CA ALA A 208 -29.34 -13.67 -15.42
C ALA A 208 -27.87 -13.33 -15.60
N TYR A 209 -27.52 -12.05 -15.43
CA TYR A 209 -26.14 -11.59 -15.38
C TYR A 209 -25.74 -11.29 -13.95
N TYR A 210 -24.51 -11.67 -13.51
CA TYR A 210 -23.94 -11.23 -12.25
C TYR A 210 -22.88 -10.17 -12.48
N LEU A 211 -22.72 -9.27 -11.51
CA LEU A 211 -21.73 -8.19 -11.53
C LEU A 211 -20.37 -8.67 -11.03
N HIS A 212 -19.29 -8.21 -11.68
CA HIS A 212 -17.90 -8.40 -11.23
C HIS A 212 -17.04 -7.21 -11.68
N TYR A 213 -16.67 -6.33 -10.78
CA TYR A 213 -15.80 -5.19 -11.13
C TYR A 213 -14.36 -5.62 -11.45
N PHE A 214 -13.94 -6.76 -10.92
CA PHE A 214 -12.64 -7.39 -11.17
C PHE A 214 -12.78 -8.58 -12.13
N SER A 215 -12.11 -9.70 -11.88
CA SER A 215 -12.24 -10.90 -12.70
C SER A 215 -13.68 -11.45 -12.69
N ARG A 216 -14.07 -12.09 -13.79
CA ARG A 216 -15.35 -12.84 -13.84
C ARG A 216 -15.47 -13.95 -12.79
N LYS A 217 -14.34 -14.33 -12.18
CA LYS A 217 -14.29 -15.27 -11.06
C LYS A 217 -14.40 -14.60 -9.68
N GLN A 218 -14.58 -13.28 -9.67
CA GLN A 218 -14.72 -12.46 -8.46
C GLN A 218 -16.08 -11.74 -8.46
N PRO A 219 -17.23 -12.47 -8.31
CA PRO A 219 -18.55 -11.85 -8.27
C PRO A 219 -18.68 -10.88 -7.08
N ASP A 220 -19.23 -9.70 -7.36
CA ASP A 220 -19.37 -8.60 -6.40
C ASP A 220 -20.48 -8.88 -5.38
N LEU A 221 -20.14 -8.72 -4.09
CA LEU A 221 -21.06 -8.88 -2.97
C LEU A 221 -22.03 -7.70 -2.87
N ASN A 222 -23.27 -8.00 -2.55
CA ASN A 222 -24.35 -7.02 -2.38
C ASN A 222 -24.52 -6.60 -0.92
N TRP A 223 -23.83 -5.54 -0.54
CA TRP A 223 -23.84 -4.99 0.81
C TRP A 223 -25.19 -4.41 1.27
N GLU A 224 -26.17 -4.22 0.37
CA GLU A 224 -27.55 -3.90 0.74
C GLU A 224 -28.20 -5.02 1.55
N THR A 225 -27.70 -6.27 1.47
CA THR A 225 -28.26 -7.43 2.14
C THR A 225 -27.77 -7.51 3.59
N PRO A 226 -28.66 -7.27 4.61
CA PRO A 226 -28.24 -7.25 6.02
C PRO A 226 -27.61 -8.59 6.48
N ARG A 227 -28.15 -9.71 5.98
CA ARG A 227 -27.61 -11.05 6.31
C ARG A 227 -26.18 -11.23 5.81
N LEU A 228 -25.84 -10.71 4.63
CA LEU A 228 -24.46 -10.74 4.14
C LEU A 228 -23.54 -9.94 5.04
N ARG A 229 -23.95 -8.73 5.45
CA ARG A 229 -23.14 -7.90 6.37
C ARG A 229 -22.85 -8.64 7.69
N GLN A 230 -23.87 -9.31 8.24
CA GLN A 230 -23.69 -10.11 9.46
C GLN A 230 -22.68 -11.27 9.26
N GLU A 231 -22.73 -11.97 8.13
CA GLU A 231 -21.74 -13.01 7.80
C GLU A 231 -20.31 -12.42 7.75
N VAL A 232 -20.15 -11.23 7.16
CA VAL A 232 -18.85 -10.54 7.13
C VAL A 232 -18.39 -10.15 8.55
N TYR A 233 -19.27 -9.61 9.38
CA TYR A 233 -18.93 -9.28 10.77
C TYR A 233 -18.57 -10.52 11.58
N ASP A 234 -19.22 -11.64 11.34
CA ASP A 234 -18.90 -12.91 12.01
C ASP A 234 -17.55 -13.50 11.52
N ILE A 235 -17.16 -13.24 10.26
CA ILE A 235 -15.81 -13.55 9.77
C ILE A 235 -14.78 -12.68 10.50
N MET A 236 -15.04 -11.36 10.60
CA MET A 236 -14.14 -10.46 11.31
C MET A 236 -14.00 -10.84 12.78
N LYS A 237 -15.09 -11.15 13.47
CA LYS A 237 -15.08 -11.61 14.87
C LYS A 237 -14.26 -12.90 15.02
N PHE A 238 -14.43 -13.86 14.11
CA PHE A 238 -13.68 -15.12 14.12
C PHE A 238 -12.15 -14.88 14.13
N TRP A 239 -11.65 -13.97 13.27
CA TRP A 239 -10.23 -13.67 13.23
C TRP A 239 -9.78 -12.79 14.41
N ALA A 240 -10.61 -11.85 14.85
CA ALA A 240 -10.33 -11.02 16.03
C ALA A 240 -10.27 -11.87 17.31
N ASP A 241 -11.17 -12.86 17.45
CA ASP A 241 -11.16 -13.82 18.57
C ASP A 241 -9.92 -14.72 18.57
N LYS A 242 -9.33 -14.99 17.40
CA LYS A 242 -8.03 -15.66 17.29
C LYS A 242 -6.87 -14.76 17.76
N GLY A 243 -7.08 -13.46 17.86
CA GLY A 243 -6.12 -12.50 18.39
C GLY A 243 -5.35 -11.70 17.35
N ILE A 244 -5.83 -11.59 16.11
CA ILE A 244 -5.20 -10.67 15.15
C ILE A 244 -5.34 -9.21 15.61
N ASP A 245 -4.47 -8.33 15.13
CA ASP A 245 -4.38 -6.95 15.59
C ASP A 245 -4.99 -5.93 14.59
N GLY A 246 -5.47 -6.37 13.44
CA GLY A 246 -6.08 -5.44 12.48
C GLY A 246 -6.54 -6.05 11.17
N PHE A 247 -7.25 -5.22 10.40
CA PHE A 247 -7.75 -5.54 9.07
C PHE A 247 -7.33 -4.49 8.05
N ARG A 248 -6.86 -4.92 6.89
CA ARG A 248 -6.80 -4.10 5.68
C ARG A 248 -7.99 -4.45 4.80
N LEU A 249 -8.86 -3.48 4.53
CA LEU A 249 -10.08 -3.66 3.77
C LEU A 249 -9.78 -3.51 2.28
N ASP A 250 -9.76 -4.65 1.58
CA ASP A 250 -9.49 -4.75 0.14
C ASP A 250 -10.62 -4.13 -0.67
N ALA A 251 -10.28 -3.27 -1.64
CA ALA A 251 -11.20 -2.63 -2.59
C ALA A 251 -12.51 -2.11 -1.96
N PHE A 252 -12.53 -1.84 -0.65
CA PHE A 252 -13.76 -1.59 0.10
C PHE A 252 -14.47 -0.31 -0.34
N GLN A 253 -13.77 0.66 -0.90
CA GLN A 253 -14.38 1.86 -1.47
C GLN A 253 -15.42 1.55 -2.57
N PHE A 254 -15.39 0.35 -3.15
CA PHE A 254 -16.33 -0.14 -4.17
C PHE A 254 -17.42 -1.07 -3.61
N ALA A 255 -17.43 -1.39 -2.30
CA ALA A 255 -18.33 -2.38 -1.72
C ALA A 255 -19.81 -1.99 -1.86
N ALA A 256 -20.16 -0.73 -1.65
CA ALA A 256 -21.52 -0.26 -1.90
C ALA A 256 -21.71 0.18 -3.36
N LYS A 257 -22.85 -0.19 -3.95
CA LYS A 257 -23.19 0.14 -5.34
C LYS A 257 -24.54 0.87 -5.40
N ASP A 258 -24.72 1.71 -6.44
CA ASP A 258 -26.06 2.13 -6.82
C ASP A 258 -26.78 0.96 -7.49
N THR A 259 -27.68 0.31 -6.77
CA THR A 259 -28.39 -0.90 -7.20
C THR A 259 -29.44 -0.63 -8.27
N THR A 260 -29.70 0.63 -8.63
CA THR A 260 -30.53 0.98 -9.80
C THR A 260 -29.76 0.81 -11.11
N PHE A 261 -28.44 0.70 -11.02
CA PHE A 261 -27.53 0.55 -12.16
C PHE A 261 -27.80 1.54 -13.31
N PRO A 262 -27.78 2.87 -13.06
CA PRO A 262 -28.03 3.86 -14.11
C PRO A 262 -26.97 3.76 -15.20
N ALA A 263 -27.30 4.18 -16.43
CA ALA A 263 -26.31 4.27 -17.50
C ALA A 263 -25.27 5.35 -17.18
N PHE A 264 -23.99 5.02 -17.35
CA PHE A 264 -22.90 5.98 -17.18
C PHE A 264 -22.57 6.70 -18.50
N PRO A 265 -21.99 7.92 -18.44
CA PRO A 265 -21.56 8.64 -19.63
C PRO A 265 -20.51 7.84 -20.44
N LYS A 266 -20.51 8.00 -21.76
CA LYS A 266 -19.48 7.40 -22.63
C LYS A 266 -18.07 7.85 -22.19
N GLY A 267 -17.13 6.93 -22.06
CA GLY A 267 -15.75 7.20 -21.66
C GLY A 267 -15.54 7.30 -20.14
N PHE A 268 -16.55 6.92 -19.34
CA PHE A 268 -16.43 6.88 -17.87
C PHE A 268 -15.32 5.93 -17.41
N GLU A 269 -14.93 4.96 -18.23
CA GLU A 269 -13.93 3.93 -17.94
C GLU A 269 -12.59 4.55 -17.53
N SER A 270 -12.21 5.66 -18.15
CA SER A 270 -10.98 6.40 -17.79
C SER A 270 -11.04 7.08 -16.42
N LYS A 271 -12.23 7.15 -15.80
CA LYS A 271 -12.51 7.77 -14.50
C LYS A 271 -13.43 6.87 -13.67
N PHE A 272 -13.36 5.56 -13.86
CA PHE A 272 -14.30 4.62 -13.24
C PHE A 272 -14.41 4.79 -11.71
N SER A 273 -13.32 5.14 -11.03
CA SER A 273 -13.34 5.39 -9.59
C SER A 273 -14.36 6.45 -9.17
N GLN A 274 -14.56 7.50 -9.98
CA GLN A 274 -15.56 8.55 -9.68
C GLN A 274 -17.00 8.01 -9.71
N TYR A 275 -17.24 6.90 -10.39
CA TYR A 275 -18.55 6.27 -10.52
C TYR A 275 -18.73 5.06 -9.63
N TYR A 276 -17.64 4.44 -9.20
CA TYR A 276 -17.68 3.18 -8.43
C TYR A 276 -17.37 3.38 -6.95
N ALA A 277 -16.44 4.29 -6.62
CA ALA A 277 -16.04 4.51 -5.24
C ALA A 277 -17.05 5.35 -4.47
N MET A 278 -17.17 5.07 -3.19
CA MET A 278 -17.95 5.84 -2.22
C MET A 278 -19.45 5.95 -2.56
N GLN A 279 -19.99 4.96 -3.26
CA GLN A 279 -21.40 4.94 -3.67
C GLN A 279 -22.33 4.44 -2.57
N GLY A 280 -23.64 4.61 -2.79
CA GLY A 280 -24.70 4.05 -1.95
C GLY A 280 -24.57 4.41 -0.48
N ASN A 281 -24.77 3.41 0.39
CA ASN A 281 -24.71 3.58 1.84
C ASN A 281 -23.38 3.10 2.45
N LEU A 282 -22.25 3.27 1.76
CA LEU A 282 -20.94 2.79 2.20
C LEU A 282 -20.61 3.24 3.63
N HIS A 283 -20.77 4.52 3.94
CA HIS A 283 -20.50 5.07 5.27
C HIS A 283 -21.37 4.44 6.35
N GLY A 284 -22.66 4.20 6.05
CA GLY A 284 -23.55 3.49 6.98
C GLY A 284 -23.06 2.07 7.28
N TYR A 285 -22.56 1.35 6.26
CA TYR A 285 -22.01 0.01 6.45
C TYR A 285 -20.69 0.02 7.23
N LEU A 286 -19.84 1.02 7.04
CA LEU A 286 -18.61 1.18 7.82
C LEU A 286 -18.91 1.51 9.28
N GLN A 287 -19.89 2.36 9.56
CA GLN A 287 -20.34 2.65 10.93
C GLN A 287 -20.97 1.42 11.59
N GLU A 288 -21.77 0.64 10.86
CA GLU A 288 -22.29 -0.64 11.34
C GLU A 288 -21.14 -1.63 11.64
N MET A 289 -20.17 -1.76 10.74
CA MET A 289 -18.96 -2.58 10.95
C MET A 289 -18.17 -2.13 12.19
N ASN A 290 -18.02 -0.83 12.38
CA ASN A 290 -17.35 -0.28 13.55
C ASN A 290 -18.10 -0.64 14.82
N ASN A 291 -19.40 -0.42 14.86
CA ASN A 291 -20.26 -0.73 16.02
C ASN A 291 -20.29 -2.25 16.31
N GLU A 292 -20.33 -3.09 15.27
CA GLU A 292 -20.42 -4.54 15.43
C GLU A 292 -19.10 -5.21 15.76
N VAL A 293 -17.96 -4.67 15.28
CA VAL A 293 -16.65 -5.30 15.41
C VAL A 293 -15.57 -4.32 15.88
N LEU A 294 -15.21 -3.31 15.08
CA LEU A 294 -13.96 -2.58 15.27
C LEU A 294 -13.86 -1.86 16.62
N SER A 295 -14.98 -1.37 17.16
CA SER A 295 -15.03 -0.72 18.48
C SER A 295 -14.99 -1.70 19.66
N LYS A 296 -15.24 -3.00 19.40
CA LYS A 296 -15.30 -4.04 20.44
C LYS A 296 -13.96 -4.76 20.65
N TYR A 297 -13.04 -4.62 19.69
CA TYR A 297 -11.71 -5.25 19.71
C TYR A 297 -10.61 -4.18 19.64
N ASN A 298 -9.43 -4.49 20.17
CA ASN A 298 -8.25 -3.61 20.05
C ASN A 298 -7.54 -3.86 18.71
N VAL A 299 -8.27 -3.67 17.61
CA VAL A 299 -7.80 -3.87 16.25
C VAL A 299 -7.70 -2.54 15.51
N MET A 300 -6.73 -2.44 14.61
CA MET A 300 -6.68 -1.33 13.66
C MET A 300 -7.42 -1.68 12.36
N SER A 301 -7.84 -0.66 11.62
CA SER A 301 -8.42 -0.81 10.30
C SER A 301 -7.82 0.18 9.31
N VAL A 302 -7.54 -0.29 8.10
CA VAL A 302 -7.05 0.55 6.99
C VAL A 302 -7.82 0.23 5.72
N ALA A 303 -8.36 1.27 5.06
CA ALA A 303 -9.03 1.11 3.77
C ALA A 303 -8.02 1.10 2.63
N GLU A 304 -8.21 0.22 1.66
CA GLU A 304 -7.62 0.40 0.34
C GLU A 304 -8.42 1.43 -0.45
N GLY A 305 -7.79 2.58 -0.67
CA GLY A 305 -8.40 3.74 -1.29
C GLY A 305 -8.95 4.75 -0.29
N ALA A 306 -8.80 6.00 -0.63
CA ALA A 306 -9.23 7.15 0.17
C ALA A 306 -10.40 7.92 -0.49
N GLY A 307 -11.13 7.28 -1.40
CA GLY A 307 -12.17 7.92 -2.20
C GLY A 307 -11.62 8.79 -3.32
N ASN A 308 -12.41 9.75 -3.79
CA ASN A 308 -12.09 10.63 -4.90
C ASN A 308 -11.79 12.07 -4.48
N SER A 309 -11.82 12.36 -3.17
CA SER A 309 -11.62 13.70 -2.62
C SER A 309 -11.05 13.63 -1.19
N PHE A 310 -10.52 14.76 -0.71
CA PHE A 310 -10.13 14.86 0.71
C PHE A 310 -11.33 14.71 1.64
N GLU A 311 -12.54 15.14 1.22
CA GLU A 311 -13.77 14.95 1.97
C GLU A 311 -14.11 13.47 2.12
N ASP A 312 -14.03 12.69 1.05
CA ASP A 312 -14.21 11.23 1.11
C ASP A 312 -13.22 10.60 2.10
N ALA A 313 -11.95 11.00 2.02
CA ALA A 313 -10.92 10.48 2.91
C ALA A 313 -11.18 10.85 4.38
N HIS A 314 -11.60 12.10 4.67
CA HIS A 314 -12.02 12.52 6.02
C HIS A 314 -13.23 11.74 6.52
N ASN A 315 -14.22 11.53 5.65
CA ASN A 315 -15.39 10.74 5.98
C ASN A 315 -15.03 9.29 6.37
N LEU A 316 -13.96 8.73 5.79
CA LEU A 316 -13.49 7.38 6.14
C LEU A 316 -12.72 7.33 7.47
N VAL A 317 -11.90 8.35 7.79
CA VAL A 317 -10.86 8.19 8.82
C VAL A 317 -10.90 9.21 9.97
N ASP A 318 -11.77 10.21 9.93
CA ASP A 318 -11.91 11.14 11.06
C ASP A 318 -12.51 10.43 12.26
N ALA A 319 -11.92 10.62 13.44
CA ALA A 319 -12.29 9.89 14.64
C ALA A 319 -13.79 10.03 15.01
N GLY A 320 -14.37 11.20 14.75
CA GLY A 320 -15.79 11.46 15.02
C GLY A 320 -16.75 10.73 14.06
N ARG A 321 -16.25 10.14 12.98
CA ARG A 321 -17.06 9.38 12.02
C ARG A 321 -17.37 7.98 12.51
N HIS A 322 -16.52 7.41 13.38
CA HIS A 322 -16.62 6.03 13.86
C HIS A 322 -16.65 5.01 12.71
N GLU A 323 -15.75 5.18 11.75
CA GLU A 323 -15.59 4.28 10.60
C GLU A 323 -14.25 3.55 10.70
N LEU A 324 -13.20 4.00 10.03
CA LEU A 324 -11.90 3.35 9.96
C LEU A 324 -10.80 4.18 10.65
N ASN A 325 -9.63 3.59 10.85
CA ASN A 325 -8.52 4.30 11.49
C ASN A 325 -7.64 5.05 10.48
N MET A 326 -7.44 4.52 9.28
CA MET A 326 -6.63 5.13 8.23
C MET A 326 -7.03 4.64 6.83
N ALA A 327 -6.49 5.26 5.79
CA ALA A 327 -6.70 4.91 4.40
C ALA A 327 -5.40 5.03 3.59
N TYR A 328 -5.34 4.34 2.44
CA TYR A 328 -4.30 4.50 1.44
C TYR A 328 -4.67 5.60 0.46
N ALA A 329 -3.79 6.61 0.32
CA ALA A 329 -3.88 7.62 -0.74
C ALA A 329 -3.01 7.19 -1.93
N PHE A 330 -3.63 6.86 -3.05
CA PHE A 330 -2.90 6.37 -4.23
C PHE A 330 -2.27 7.47 -5.09
N ASP A 331 -2.71 8.73 -4.96
CA ASP A 331 -2.22 9.84 -5.81
C ASP A 331 -0.69 9.91 -5.89
N GLY A 332 0.01 9.69 -4.76
CA GLY A 332 1.47 9.71 -4.70
C GLY A 332 2.12 8.48 -5.33
N VAL A 333 1.42 7.34 -5.31
CA VAL A 333 1.92 6.06 -5.85
C VAL A 333 1.77 6.01 -7.36
N ASP A 334 0.73 6.62 -7.90
CA ASP A 334 0.38 6.57 -9.32
C ASP A 334 1.08 7.64 -10.18
N ILE A 335 1.97 8.43 -9.59
CA ILE A 335 2.75 9.45 -10.31
C ILE A 335 3.79 8.82 -11.26
N ALA A 336 4.44 7.73 -10.84
CA ALA A 336 5.51 7.10 -11.61
C ALA A 336 4.98 6.46 -12.90
N ARG A 337 5.59 6.81 -14.03
CA ARG A 337 5.24 6.34 -15.37
C ARG A 337 6.51 5.92 -16.13
N PRO A 338 6.41 5.11 -17.20
CA PRO A 338 7.50 4.97 -18.14
C PRO A 338 7.99 6.34 -18.62
N GLY A 339 9.28 6.61 -18.47
CA GLY A 339 9.87 7.92 -18.78
C GLY A 339 10.02 8.87 -17.60
N GLY A 340 9.58 8.47 -16.40
CA GLY A 340 9.79 9.22 -15.16
C GLY A 340 8.56 9.98 -14.66
N TYR A 341 8.80 10.88 -13.71
CA TYR A 341 7.76 11.71 -13.07
C TYR A 341 8.32 13.09 -12.69
N SER A 342 7.43 14.03 -12.42
CA SER A 342 7.79 15.37 -11.93
C SER A 342 7.95 15.37 -10.42
N LEU A 343 9.14 15.73 -9.91
CA LEU A 343 9.35 15.93 -8.48
C LEU A 343 8.50 17.07 -7.92
N LEU A 344 8.24 18.11 -8.70
CA LEU A 344 7.37 19.22 -8.27
C LEU A 344 5.95 18.72 -8.02
N HIS A 345 5.42 17.88 -8.92
CA HIS A 345 4.10 17.25 -8.74
C HIS A 345 4.09 16.27 -7.56
N PHE A 346 5.14 15.48 -7.39
CA PHE A 346 5.31 14.60 -6.23
C PHE A 346 5.25 15.38 -4.90
N LYS A 347 6.00 16.49 -4.79
CA LYS A 347 5.96 17.38 -3.63
C LYS A 347 4.56 17.95 -3.39
N GLU A 348 3.90 18.42 -4.45
CA GLU A 348 2.55 18.96 -4.38
C GLU A 348 1.57 17.95 -3.78
N VAL A 349 1.54 16.73 -4.32
CA VAL A 349 0.63 15.67 -3.86
C VAL A 349 0.83 15.38 -2.38
N PHE A 350 2.04 15.08 -1.94
CA PHE A 350 2.29 14.74 -0.53
C PHE A 350 2.08 15.93 0.41
N SER A 351 2.36 17.15 -0.03
CA SER A 351 2.09 18.36 0.78
C SER A 351 0.60 18.62 0.93
N ARG A 352 -0.19 18.41 -0.11
CA ARG A 352 -1.66 18.57 -0.07
C ARG A 352 -2.29 17.54 0.89
N TRP A 353 -1.88 16.28 0.81
CA TRP A 353 -2.35 15.22 1.71
C TRP A 353 -1.94 15.51 3.16
N ASP A 354 -0.70 15.93 3.42
CA ASP A 354 -0.29 16.31 4.77
C ASP A 354 -1.11 17.48 5.30
N SER A 355 -1.33 18.50 4.48
CA SER A 355 -2.11 19.69 4.87
C SER A 355 -3.57 19.35 5.15
N ALA A 356 -4.20 18.51 4.30
CA ALA A 356 -5.58 18.08 4.49
C ALA A 356 -5.75 17.36 5.84
N PHE A 357 -4.79 16.54 6.24
CA PHE A 357 -4.85 15.73 7.46
C PHE A 357 -4.04 16.31 8.63
N ALA A 358 -3.77 17.61 8.62
CA ALA A 358 -3.00 18.27 9.68
C ALA A 358 -3.69 18.17 11.05
N ASP A 359 -5.00 18.36 11.10
CA ASP A 359 -5.76 18.50 12.32
C ASP A 359 -6.58 17.25 12.69
N GLN A 360 -7.09 16.52 11.72
CA GLN A 360 -7.96 15.36 11.90
C GLN A 360 -7.61 14.23 10.94
N GLY A 361 -8.07 13.01 11.26
CA GLY A 361 -7.83 11.83 10.47
C GLY A 361 -6.39 11.33 10.54
N TRP A 362 -6.09 10.27 9.80
CA TRP A 362 -4.75 9.70 9.71
C TRP A 362 -4.59 8.90 8.42
N LEU A 363 -3.43 8.99 7.79
CA LEU A 363 -3.12 8.29 6.55
C LEU A 363 -1.95 7.32 6.71
N SER A 364 -1.90 6.34 5.81
CA SER A 364 -0.70 5.55 5.56
C SER A 364 0.26 6.29 4.63
N ILE A 365 1.55 5.98 4.73
CA ILE A 365 2.60 6.42 3.80
C ILE A 365 3.22 5.21 3.16
N PHE A 366 3.15 5.12 1.83
CA PHE A 366 3.74 4.04 1.05
C PHE A 366 4.02 4.51 -0.38
N LEU A 367 4.88 3.82 -1.11
CA LEU A 367 5.16 4.03 -2.54
C LEU A 367 5.11 2.74 -3.33
N ALA A 368 5.07 1.59 -2.66
CA ALA A 368 4.95 0.28 -3.29
C ALA A 368 4.19 -0.70 -2.39
N ASN A 369 3.56 -1.68 -3.02
CA ASN A 369 2.93 -2.83 -2.43
C ASN A 369 2.93 -4.00 -3.43
N HIS A 370 2.20 -5.08 -3.15
CA HIS A 370 2.08 -6.26 -4.01
C HIS A 370 1.35 -6.02 -5.35
N ASP A 371 0.69 -4.87 -5.51
CA ASP A 371 0.01 -4.43 -6.74
C ASP A 371 0.83 -3.42 -7.54
N GLN A 372 2.09 -3.24 -7.17
CA GLN A 372 3.00 -2.31 -7.83
C GLN A 372 4.29 -3.03 -8.25
N ALA A 373 4.93 -2.53 -9.28
CA ALA A 373 6.30 -2.89 -9.58
C ALA A 373 7.25 -2.37 -8.49
N ARG A 374 8.50 -2.83 -8.46
CA ARG A 374 9.47 -2.54 -7.40
C ARG A 374 9.73 -1.05 -7.20
N LEU A 375 9.78 -0.65 -5.94
CA LEU A 375 9.95 0.74 -5.50
C LEU A 375 11.10 1.47 -6.21
N VAL A 376 12.30 0.89 -6.20
CA VAL A 376 13.49 1.53 -6.75
C VAL A 376 13.44 1.66 -8.28
N SER A 377 12.81 0.69 -8.98
CA SER A 377 12.65 0.72 -10.44
C SER A 377 11.61 1.74 -10.90
N ARG A 378 10.63 2.07 -10.05
CA ARG A 378 9.58 3.06 -10.37
C ARG A 378 9.96 4.49 -9.99
N PHE A 379 10.48 4.69 -8.80
CA PHE A 379 10.72 6.02 -8.21
C PHE A 379 12.19 6.39 -8.07
N GLY A 380 13.09 5.42 -8.13
CA GLY A 380 14.52 5.60 -8.00
C GLY A 380 15.25 5.45 -9.33
N ASN A 381 16.42 4.85 -9.21
CA ASN A 381 17.25 4.48 -10.35
C ASN A 381 17.88 3.12 -10.04
N ASP A 382 17.46 2.09 -10.75
CA ASP A 382 17.86 0.70 -10.52
C ASP A 382 19.14 0.28 -11.25
N SER A 383 19.83 1.24 -11.91
CA SER A 383 21.17 1.00 -12.45
C SER A 383 22.14 0.60 -11.34
N PRO A 384 23.18 -0.21 -11.62
CA PRO A 384 24.13 -0.66 -10.60
C PRO A 384 24.77 0.47 -9.78
N GLU A 385 25.00 1.64 -10.40
CA GLU A 385 25.61 2.80 -9.76
C GLU A 385 24.66 3.48 -8.75
N PHE A 386 23.38 3.59 -9.10
CA PHE A 386 22.44 4.45 -8.33
C PHE A 386 21.36 3.68 -7.57
N ARG A 387 21.25 2.36 -7.77
CA ARG A 387 20.24 1.54 -7.09
C ARG A 387 20.27 1.70 -5.57
N GLU A 388 21.44 1.54 -4.99
CA GLU A 388 21.59 1.57 -3.53
C GLU A 388 21.32 2.97 -2.95
N PRO A 389 21.93 4.06 -3.42
CA PRO A 389 21.64 5.38 -2.89
C PRO A 389 20.18 5.81 -3.13
N SER A 390 19.58 5.49 -4.27
CA SER A 390 18.19 5.85 -4.53
C SER A 390 17.19 5.04 -3.71
N ALA A 391 17.42 3.74 -3.50
CA ALA A 391 16.59 2.92 -2.60
C ALA A 391 16.61 3.47 -1.16
N LYS A 392 17.79 3.83 -0.65
CA LYS A 392 17.93 4.44 0.68
C LYS A 392 17.26 5.81 0.78
N MET A 393 17.35 6.63 -0.27
CA MET A 393 16.69 7.93 -0.33
C MET A 393 15.16 7.78 -0.27
N LEU A 394 14.59 6.85 -1.02
CA LEU A 394 13.15 6.54 -1.00
C LEU A 394 12.71 6.00 0.36
N ALA A 395 13.50 5.12 0.99
CA ALA A 395 13.24 4.65 2.35
C ALA A 395 13.23 5.81 3.35
N THR A 396 14.17 6.77 3.20
CA THR A 396 14.20 7.97 4.04
C THR A 396 12.93 8.79 3.89
N PHE A 397 12.46 9.01 2.67
CA PHE A 397 11.19 9.70 2.42
C PHE A 397 10.03 9.01 3.17
N ILE A 398 9.82 7.71 2.96
CA ILE A 398 8.72 6.96 3.59
C ILE A 398 8.80 7.03 5.13
N MET A 399 10.01 6.87 5.70
CA MET A 399 10.20 6.82 7.16
C MET A 399 10.18 8.19 7.84
N THR A 400 10.29 9.29 7.10
CA THR A 400 10.32 10.64 7.68
C THR A 400 9.06 11.46 7.42
N MET A 401 8.18 11.03 6.51
CA MET A 401 6.87 11.64 6.32
C MET A 401 5.92 11.34 7.49
N ARG A 402 4.90 12.20 7.67
CA ARG A 402 3.82 12.00 8.64
C ARG A 402 2.84 10.95 8.12
N GLY A 403 2.35 10.11 9.00
CA GLY A 403 1.47 8.98 8.70
C GLY A 403 2.11 7.65 9.11
N THR A 404 1.37 6.56 9.01
CA THR A 404 1.88 5.22 9.30
C THR A 404 2.61 4.67 8.07
N PRO A 405 3.92 4.41 8.13
CA PRO A 405 4.65 3.88 6.99
C PRO A 405 4.32 2.41 6.76
N TYR A 406 4.03 2.07 5.50
CA TYR A 406 3.92 0.71 4.99
C TYR A 406 5.09 0.43 4.06
N TYR A 407 5.79 -0.67 4.31
CA TYR A 407 6.98 -1.03 3.57
C TYR A 407 6.87 -2.45 3.03
N TYR A 408 7.06 -2.63 1.74
CA TYR A 408 6.83 -3.90 1.08
C TYR A 408 8.07 -4.80 1.14
N ASN A 409 7.87 -6.11 1.33
CA ASN A 409 8.96 -7.07 1.42
C ASN A 409 9.87 -7.06 0.18
N GLY A 410 11.17 -6.94 0.42
CA GLY A 410 12.21 -6.84 -0.61
C GLY A 410 12.66 -5.41 -0.94
N ASP A 411 11.84 -4.40 -0.62
CA ASP A 411 12.24 -3.01 -0.84
C ASP A 411 13.35 -2.57 0.13
N GLU A 412 13.44 -3.18 1.32
CA GLU A 412 14.56 -2.98 2.26
C GLU A 412 15.90 -3.48 1.73
N LEU A 413 15.88 -4.37 0.74
CA LEU A 413 17.07 -4.82 0.01
C LEU A 413 17.35 -3.96 -1.23
N GLY A 414 16.39 -3.13 -1.64
CA GLY A 414 16.40 -2.45 -2.93
C GLY A 414 16.27 -3.45 -4.09
N MET A 415 15.37 -4.44 -3.98
CA MET A 415 15.04 -5.34 -5.07
C MET A 415 14.47 -4.56 -6.26
N THR A 416 14.82 -5.00 -7.48
CA THR A 416 14.43 -4.34 -8.73
C THR A 416 13.41 -5.17 -9.50
N ASN A 417 12.85 -4.61 -10.56
CA ASN A 417 12.04 -5.35 -11.52
C ASN A 417 12.81 -6.54 -12.10
N ALA A 418 12.09 -7.62 -12.45
CA ALA A 418 12.69 -8.89 -12.88
C ALA A 418 12.98 -8.98 -14.37
N GLY A 419 12.46 -8.06 -15.19
CA GLY A 419 12.62 -8.09 -16.65
C GLY A 419 11.92 -9.30 -17.28
N PHE A 420 10.59 -9.31 -17.24
CA PHE A 420 9.77 -10.30 -17.92
C PHE A 420 9.68 -9.96 -19.42
N ASP A 421 10.17 -10.85 -20.29
CA ASP A 421 10.25 -10.58 -21.72
C ASP A 421 9.07 -11.14 -22.51
N ARG A 422 8.38 -12.14 -21.97
CA ARG A 422 7.29 -12.84 -22.66
C ARG A 422 6.05 -12.86 -21.79
N ILE A 423 4.87 -12.79 -22.42
CA ILE A 423 3.59 -12.81 -21.70
C ILE A 423 3.35 -14.10 -20.90
N GLU A 424 3.93 -15.23 -21.34
CA GLU A 424 3.81 -16.52 -20.66
C GLU A 424 4.52 -16.54 -19.30
N ASP A 425 5.48 -15.65 -19.08
CA ASP A 425 6.21 -15.52 -17.82
C ASP A 425 5.36 -14.80 -16.74
N TYR A 426 4.37 -14.02 -17.18
CA TYR A 426 3.46 -13.31 -16.28
C TYR A 426 2.40 -14.26 -15.67
N LYS A 427 2.07 -14.05 -14.41
CA LYS A 427 1.06 -14.80 -13.64
C LYS A 427 -0.17 -13.97 -13.30
N ASP A 428 -0.05 -12.65 -13.41
CA ASP A 428 -1.12 -11.70 -13.14
C ASP A 428 -2.27 -11.84 -14.15
N VAL A 429 -3.49 -12.09 -13.64
CA VAL A 429 -4.71 -12.23 -14.46
C VAL A 429 -5.01 -10.97 -15.27
N ALA A 430 -4.81 -9.78 -14.68
CA ALA A 430 -5.05 -8.52 -15.36
C ALA A 430 -4.07 -8.33 -16.54
N ALA A 431 -2.77 -8.56 -16.33
CA ALA A 431 -1.76 -8.44 -17.37
C ALA A 431 -2.02 -9.41 -18.56
N ARG A 432 -2.39 -10.65 -18.26
CA ARG A 432 -2.67 -11.68 -19.28
C ARG A 432 -3.95 -11.40 -20.06
N ASN A 433 -5.01 -10.96 -19.38
CA ASN A 433 -6.27 -10.64 -20.02
C ASN A 433 -6.16 -9.37 -20.88
N GLU A 434 -5.46 -8.34 -20.40
CA GLU A 434 -5.22 -7.12 -21.17
C GLU A 434 -4.35 -7.38 -22.41
N TYR A 435 -3.30 -8.20 -22.29
CA TYR A 435 -2.53 -8.63 -23.46
C TYR A 435 -3.41 -9.30 -24.51
N GLN A 436 -4.35 -10.16 -24.08
CA GLN A 436 -5.26 -10.83 -24.99
C GLN A 436 -6.28 -9.86 -25.58
N HIS A 437 -6.74 -8.87 -24.80
CA HIS A 437 -7.60 -7.79 -25.29
C HIS A 437 -6.89 -6.98 -26.38
N GLU A 438 -5.70 -6.49 -26.13
CA GLU A 438 -4.86 -5.74 -27.09
C GLU A 438 -4.64 -6.57 -28.37
N LYS A 439 -4.33 -7.85 -28.23
CA LYS A 439 -4.18 -8.77 -29.37
C LYS A 439 -5.46 -8.90 -30.19
N ASN A 440 -6.62 -9.02 -29.54
CA ASN A 440 -7.91 -9.19 -30.21
C ASN A 440 -8.38 -7.90 -30.90
N THR A 441 -8.00 -6.74 -30.39
CA THR A 441 -8.39 -5.41 -30.89
C THR A 441 -7.39 -4.81 -31.86
N GLY A 442 -6.23 -5.46 -32.07
CA GLY A 442 -5.18 -4.99 -32.97
C GLY A 442 -4.30 -3.89 -32.38
N GLY A 443 -4.14 -3.87 -31.06
CA GLY A 443 -3.27 -2.95 -30.32
C GLY A 443 -1.78 -3.20 -30.56
N ASP A 444 -0.93 -2.29 -30.11
CA ASP A 444 0.53 -2.38 -30.20
C ASP A 444 1.10 -3.25 -29.06
N LEU A 445 1.21 -4.55 -29.30
CA LEU A 445 1.75 -5.51 -28.32
C LEU A 445 3.19 -5.21 -27.93
N GLY A 446 3.99 -4.58 -28.82
CA GLY A 446 5.38 -4.21 -28.50
C GLY A 446 5.44 -3.09 -27.47
N GLN A 447 4.62 -2.07 -27.62
CA GLN A 447 4.48 -0.99 -26.65
C GLN A 447 3.87 -1.50 -25.34
N PHE A 448 2.83 -2.32 -25.43
CA PHE A 448 2.18 -2.94 -24.29
C PHE A 448 3.19 -3.74 -23.43
N MET A 449 4.02 -4.59 -24.03
CA MET A 449 5.04 -5.35 -23.31
C MET A 449 6.07 -4.45 -22.60
N LYS A 450 6.46 -3.30 -23.19
CA LYS A 450 7.33 -2.33 -22.52
C LYS A 450 6.68 -1.72 -21.28
N GLU A 451 5.40 -1.42 -21.35
CA GLU A 451 4.62 -0.90 -20.22
C GLU A 451 4.49 -1.95 -19.12
N LEU A 452 4.24 -3.21 -19.49
CA LEU A 452 4.23 -4.33 -18.53
C LEU A 452 5.59 -4.53 -17.84
N GLN A 453 6.69 -4.48 -18.59
CA GLN A 453 8.04 -4.60 -18.01
C GLN A 453 8.30 -3.54 -16.93
N PHE A 454 7.78 -2.32 -17.12
CA PHE A 454 7.91 -1.25 -16.14
C PHE A 454 6.94 -1.40 -14.98
N GLY A 455 5.66 -1.64 -15.24
CA GLY A 455 4.58 -1.41 -14.30
C GLY A 455 3.84 -2.64 -13.78
N SER A 456 4.08 -3.85 -14.33
CA SER A 456 3.35 -5.04 -13.92
C SER A 456 3.52 -5.37 -12.43
N ARG A 457 2.42 -5.78 -11.80
CA ARG A 457 2.37 -6.30 -10.43
C ARG A 457 3.32 -7.48 -10.21
N ASP A 458 3.54 -8.32 -11.21
CA ASP A 458 4.42 -9.49 -11.12
C ASP A 458 5.87 -9.12 -10.80
N ASN A 459 6.34 -7.92 -11.15
CA ASN A 459 7.65 -7.43 -10.72
C ASN A 459 7.75 -7.34 -9.18
N GLY A 460 6.72 -6.86 -8.52
CA GLY A 460 6.63 -6.85 -7.06
C GLY A 460 6.46 -8.24 -6.44
N ARG A 461 5.91 -9.20 -7.20
CA ARG A 461 5.57 -10.55 -6.74
C ARG A 461 6.68 -11.57 -6.92
N THR A 462 7.85 -11.16 -7.43
CA THR A 462 9.03 -12.04 -7.55
C THR A 462 9.49 -12.55 -6.17
N PRO A 463 10.03 -13.81 -6.09
CA PRO A 463 10.51 -14.38 -4.85
C PRO A 463 11.50 -13.50 -4.12
N PHE A 464 11.40 -13.46 -2.79
CA PHE A 464 12.32 -12.73 -1.92
C PHE A 464 13.75 -13.30 -2.02
N GLN A 465 14.73 -12.43 -2.10
CA GLN A 465 16.12 -12.78 -2.31
C GLN A 465 16.86 -12.96 -0.96
N TRP A 466 16.83 -14.19 -0.43
CA TRP A 466 17.46 -14.51 0.87
C TRP A 466 18.98 -14.59 0.78
N ASP A 467 19.50 -15.27 -0.25
CA ASP A 467 20.93 -15.46 -0.45
C ASP A 467 21.25 -15.70 -1.93
N ASN A 468 22.52 -16.02 -2.24
CA ASN A 468 23.00 -16.27 -3.61
C ASN A 468 22.93 -17.75 -4.03
N SER A 469 22.32 -18.62 -3.24
CA SER A 469 22.10 -20.02 -3.59
C SER A 469 21.00 -20.19 -4.65
N THR A 470 20.81 -21.42 -5.10
CA THR A 470 19.75 -21.77 -6.06
C THR A 470 18.41 -21.21 -5.59
N ASN A 471 17.65 -20.63 -6.52
CA ASN A 471 16.36 -19.99 -6.28
C ASN A 471 16.41 -18.87 -5.21
N ALA A 472 17.56 -18.18 -5.11
CA ALA A 472 17.75 -17.08 -4.16
C ALA A 472 17.58 -17.51 -2.69
N GLY A 473 17.74 -18.80 -2.35
CA GLY A 473 17.40 -19.32 -1.03
C GLY A 473 15.91 -19.27 -0.67
N PHE A 474 15.05 -18.93 -1.64
CA PHE A 474 13.60 -18.86 -1.45
C PHE A 474 12.99 -20.26 -1.33
N SER A 475 13.32 -21.18 -2.25
CA SER A 475 12.74 -22.51 -2.40
C SER A 475 13.80 -23.54 -2.80
N SER A 476 13.60 -24.79 -2.40
CA SER A 476 14.34 -25.94 -2.95
C SER A 476 13.70 -26.47 -4.25
N GLY A 477 12.45 -26.12 -4.52
CA GLY A 477 11.72 -26.46 -5.75
C GLY A 477 11.78 -25.36 -6.80
N ILE A 478 10.98 -25.50 -7.86
CA ILE A 478 10.87 -24.49 -8.93
C ILE A 478 9.93 -23.38 -8.45
N PRO A 479 10.37 -22.11 -8.34
CA PRO A 479 9.51 -21.02 -7.90
C PRO A 479 8.31 -20.83 -8.84
N TRP A 480 7.16 -20.52 -8.26
CA TRP A 480 5.88 -20.32 -8.96
C TRP A 480 5.92 -19.19 -10.01
N ILE A 481 6.83 -18.24 -9.82
CA ILE A 481 7.09 -17.12 -10.73
C ILE A 481 8.60 -16.92 -10.90
N LYS A 482 9.02 -16.30 -12.00
CA LYS A 482 10.43 -16.00 -12.34
C LYS A 482 11.11 -15.18 -11.24
N LEU A 483 12.35 -15.52 -10.91
CA LEU A 483 13.21 -14.72 -10.05
C LEU A 483 13.78 -13.51 -10.79
N ALA A 484 14.02 -12.42 -10.07
CA ALA A 484 14.87 -11.36 -10.59
C ALA A 484 16.32 -11.87 -10.71
N PRO A 485 16.98 -11.70 -11.88
CA PRO A 485 18.27 -12.35 -12.16
C PRO A 485 19.42 -11.85 -11.28
N ASN A 486 19.26 -10.71 -10.63
CA ASN A 486 20.26 -10.06 -9.80
C ASN A 486 20.32 -10.57 -8.34
N TYR A 487 19.60 -11.63 -7.99
CA TYR A 487 19.61 -12.20 -6.64
C TYR A 487 21.00 -12.64 -6.16
N THR A 488 21.91 -12.93 -7.07
CA THR A 488 23.29 -13.31 -6.74
C THR A 488 24.06 -12.18 -6.07
N THR A 489 23.67 -10.93 -6.30
CA THR A 489 24.31 -9.72 -5.76
C THR A 489 23.40 -8.93 -4.82
N ILE A 490 22.09 -8.95 -5.05
CA ILE A 490 21.09 -8.26 -4.23
C ILE A 490 20.36 -9.33 -3.41
N ASN A 491 20.79 -9.56 -2.18
CA ASN A 491 20.13 -10.51 -1.28
C ASN A 491 20.38 -10.17 0.19
N ALA A 492 19.53 -10.71 1.06
CA ALA A 492 19.59 -10.46 2.50
C ALA A 492 20.92 -10.88 3.12
N ALA A 493 21.42 -12.09 2.80
CA ALA A 493 22.64 -12.63 3.41
C ALA A 493 23.90 -11.82 3.08
N ALA A 494 23.99 -11.25 1.87
CA ALA A 494 25.07 -10.36 1.50
C ALA A 494 24.95 -9.01 2.23
N GLN A 495 23.74 -8.46 2.31
CA GLN A 495 23.48 -7.15 2.92
C GLN A 495 23.57 -7.16 4.44
N GLU A 496 23.31 -8.28 5.10
CA GLU A 496 23.57 -8.44 6.55
C GLU A 496 25.03 -8.12 6.93
N LYS A 497 25.96 -8.48 6.05
CA LYS A 497 27.41 -8.33 6.29
C LYS A 497 27.93 -6.94 5.99
N ASP A 498 27.21 -6.13 5.21
CA ASP A 498 27.62 -4.75 4.91
C ASP A 498 26.85 -3.76 5.78
N PRO A 499 27.50 -3.09 6.75
CA PRO A 499 26.85 -2.12 7.62
C PRO A 499 26.27 -0.91 6.86
N ASN A 500 26.66 -0.71 5.61
CA ASN A 500 26.18 0.38 4.77
C ASN A 500 25.18 -0.07 3.69
N SER A 501 24.76 -1.34 3.68
CA SER A 501 23.74 -1.87 2.76
C SER A 501 22.39 -1.15 2.88
N CYS A 502 21.49 -1.36 1.90
CA CYS A 502 20.09 -0.90 2.01
C CYS A 502 19.43 -1.45 3.25
N LEU A 503 19.57 -2.76 3.53
CA LEU A 503 19.02 -3.43 4.70
C LEU A 503 19.44 -2.79 6.02
N ASN A 504 20.73 -2.60 6.24
CA ASN A 504 21.23 -2.02 7.47
C ASN A 504 20.94 -0.52 7.57
N TYR A 505 20.83 0.18 6.45
CA TYR A 505 20.36 1.56 6.43
C TYR A 505 18.88 1.64 6.82
N PHE A 506 18.03 0.76 6.28
CA PHE A 506 16.60 0.66 6.64
C PHE A 506 16.42 0.44 8.15
N ARG A 507 17.17 -0.48 8.74
CA ARG A 507 17.15 -0.72 10.21
C ARG A 507 17.49 0.53 11.02
N ARG A 508 18.45 1.33 10.55
CA ARG A 508 18.79 2.61 11.20
C ARG A 508 17.67 3.63 11.06
N LEU A 509 17.02 3.72 9.90
CA LEU A 509 15.87 4.58 9.68
C LEU A 509 14.68 4.21 10.58
N VAL A 510 14.37 2.93 10.66
CA VAL A 510 13.31 2.41 11.53
C VAL A 510 13.58 2.79 12.98
N ARG A 511 14.81 2.60 13.45
CA ARG A 511 15.24 3.03 14.79
C ARG A 511 15.10 4.53 14.96
N LEU A 512 15.61 5.32 14.00
CA LEU A 512 15.52 6.79 14.03
C LEU A 512 14.07 7.25 14.19
N ARG A 513 13.12 6.66 13.43
CA ARG A 513 11.70 7.00 13.53
C ARG A 513 11.11 6.62 14.89
N LYS A 514 11.41 5.44 15.42
CA LYS A 514 10.92 4.97 16.74
C LYS A 514 11.45 5.81 17.89
N ASP A 515 12.70 6.25 17.80
CA ASP A 515 13.34 7.06 18.84
C ASP A 515 12.94 8.55 18.74
N ASN A 516 12.29 8.97 17.65
CA ASN A 516 11.96 10.37 17.39
C ASN A 516 10.49 10.55 16.96
N LEU A 517 9.59 10.70 17.94
CA LEU A 517 8.17 10.92 17.68
C LEU A 517 7.85 12.17 16.84
N VAL A 518 8.80 13.09 16.70
CA VAL A 518 8.70 14.20 15.75
C VAL A 518 8.51 13.71 14.31
N LEU A 519 9.04 12.53 13.95
CA LEU A 519 8.82 11.92 12.63
C LEU A 519 7.41 11.30 12.49
N VAL A 520 6.75 11.02 13.61
CA VAL A 520 5.37 10.51 13.65
C VAL A 520 4.38 11.68 13.66
N TYR A 521 4.44 12.52 14.68
CA TYR A 521 3.44 13.54 15.00
C TYR A 521 3.82 14.97 14.56
N GLY A 522 5.10 15.23 14.23
CA GLY A 522 5.58 16.58 13.98
C GLY A 522 4.92 17.24 12.76
N LYS A 523 4.75 18.55 12.84
CA LYS A 523 4.30 19.38 11.72
C LYS A 523 5.27 19.25 10.56
N TYR A 524 4.74 18.96 9.38
CA TYR A 524 5.49 19.02 8.13
C TYR A 524 5.50 20.44 7.58
N THR A 525 6.63 20.86 7.02
CA THR A 525 6.74 22.13 6.28
C THR A 525 7.66 21.94 5.08
N LEU A 526 7.11 22.11 3.88
CA LEU A 526 7.88 22.06 2.63
C LEU A 526 8.82 23.27 2.54
N LEU A 527 10.05 23.04 2.12
CA LEU A 527 11.07 24.06 1.86
C LEU A 527 11.44 24.01 0.38
N ASP A 528 11.92 25.15 -0.15
CA ASP A 528 12.39 25.25 -1.53
C ASP A 528 11.45 24.55 -2.53
N ASN A 529 10.16 24.92 -2.47
CA ASN A 529 9.08 24.24 -3.19
C ASN A 529 9.28 24.23 -4.71
N ALA A 530 9.96 25.22 -5.28
CA ALA A 530 10.23 25.35 -6.70
C ALA A 530 11.44 24.53 -7.19
N ASN A 531 12.20 23.89 -6.30
CA ASN A 531 13.36 23.09 -6.66
C ASN A 531 12.93 21.79 -7.37
N PRO A 532 13.30 21.57 -8.64
CA PRO A 532 12.86 20.39 -9.38
C PRO A 532 13.68 19.13 -9.07
N ASN A 533 14.75 19.23 -8.29
CA ASN A 533 15.73 18.18 -8.07
C ASN A 533 15.80 17.70 -6.62
N VAL A 534 15.53 18.59 -5.66
CA VAL A 534 15.64 18.28 -4.23
C VAL A 534 14.29 18.44 -3.55
N TYR A 535 13.90 17.43 -2.78
CA TYR A 535 12.78 17.52 -1.85
C TYR A 535 13.33 17.86 -0.47
N ALA A 536 13.11 19.08 -0.02
CA ALA A 536 13.51 19.57 1.29
C ALA A 536 12.28 19.88 2.14
N TYR A 537 12.28 19.43 3.39
CA TYR A 537 11.20 19.72 4.33
C TYR A 537 11.67 19.61 5.78
N THR A 538 10.91 20.21 6.68
CA THR A 538 11.10 20.03 8.11
C THR A 538 9.97 19.23 8.74
N ARG A 539 10.32 18.56 9.86
CA ARG A 539 9.37 17.99 10.82
C ARG A 539 9.62 18.68 12.15
N GLU A 540 8.58 19.22 12.77
CA GLU A 540 8.72 19.99 14.01
C GLU A 540 7.68 19.59 15.05
N TRP A 541 8.14 19.28 16.27
CA TRP A 541 7.29 18.89 17.37
C TRP A 541 8.02 19.05 18.72
N ASN A 542 7.35 19.63 19.73
CA ASN A 542 7.90 19.82 21.09
C ASN A 542 9.28 20.52 21.11
N GLY A 543 9.49 21.52 20.26
CA GLY A 543 10.76 22.26 20.19
C GLY A 543 11.89 21.54 19.46
N ILE A 544 11.64 20.31 18.98
CA ILE A 544 12.58 19.58 18.13
C ILE A 544 12.20 19.85 16.67
N LYS A 545 13.19 20.25 15.87
CA LYS A 545 13.06 20.43 14.43
C LYS A 545 14.07 19.54 13.71
N LEU A 546 13.58 18.66 12.86
CA LEU A 546 14.40 17.87 11.95
C LEU A 546 14.29 18.44 10.54
N LEU A 547 15.43 18.59 9.87
CA LEU A 547 15.52 18.95 8.46
C LEU A 547 15.79 17.67 7.66
N ILE A 548 15.04 17.43 6.62
CA ILE A 548 15.19 16.32 5.70
C ILE A 548 15.47 16.85 4.30
N LEU A 549 16.54 16.37 3.70
CA LEU A 549 17.01 16.77 2.38
C LEU A 549 17.17 15.53 1.51
N LEU A 550 16.47 15.46 0.37
CA LEU A 550 16.43 14.31 -0.52
C LEU A 550 16.69 14.76 -1.96
N ASN A 551 17.83 14.35 -2.52
CA ASN A 551 18.10 14.56 -3.94
C ASN A 551 17.47 13.44 -4.76
N PHE A 552 16.54 13.76 -5.64
CA PHE A 552 15.82 12.81 -6.50
C PHE A 552 16.45 12.63 -7.89
N THR A 553 17.70 13.07 -8.06
CA THR A 553 18.36 13.00 -9.37
C THR A 553 19.68 12.26 -9.34
N SER A 554 20.12 11.79 -10.50
CA SER A 554 21.44 11.17 -10.72
C SER A 554 22.60 12.17 -10.84
N LYS A 555 22.36 13.44 -10.48
CA LYS A 555 23.36 14.51 -10.50
C LYS A 555 23.42 15.17 -9.13
N ALA A 556 24.56 15.83 -8.84
CA ALA A 556 24.61 16.70 -7.68
C ALA A 556 23.58 17.84 -7.82
N ALA A 557 22.88 18.15 -6.74
CA ALA A 557 21.85 19.17 -6.72
C ALA A 557 21.97 20.05 -5.47
N THR A 558 21.64 21.32 -5.62
CA THR A 558 21.76 22.31 -4.55
C THR A 558 20.38 22.72 -4.04
N VAL A 559 20.29 22.96 -2.74
CA VAL A 559 19.07 23.41 -2.07
C VAL A 559 19.41 24.52 -1.07
N ASP A 560 18.54 25.54 -1.00
CA ASP A 560 18.53 26.52 0.08
C ASP A 560 17.43 26.15 1.08
N PRO A 561 17.76 25.65 2.28
CA PRO A 561 16.73 25.34 3.28
C PRO A 561 16.09 26.58 3.91
N GLY A 562 16.53 27.81 3.57
CA GLY A 562 15.99 29.05 4.12
C GLY A 562 16.26 29.22 5.63
N MET A 563 17.22 28.48 6.18
CA MET A 563 17.55 28.49 7.61
C MET A 563 19.06 28.31 7.85
N GLY A 564 19.57 28.89 8.95
CA GLY A 564 20.97 28.70 9.32
C GLY A 564 21.27 27.29 9.80
N MET A 565 22.33 26.70 9.26
CA MET A 565 22.75 25.31 9.54
C MET A 565 23.87 25.20 10.59
N ALA A 566 24.35 26.34 11.11
CA ALA A 566 25.55 26.38 11.98
C ALA A 566 25.46 25.52 13.27
N LYS A 567 24.24 25.17 13.70
CA LYS A 567 23.98 24.30 14.87
C LYS A 567 23.31 22.99 14.52
N ALA A 568 23.21 22.66 13.24
CA ALA A 568 22.58 21.40 12.82
C ALA A 568 23.51 20.22 13.15
N ILE A 569 22.93 19.15 13.70
CA ILE A 569 23.63 17.90 14.01
C ILE A 569 23.14 16.85 13.02
N PRO A 570 24.03 16.30 12.17
CA PRO A 570 23.65 15.22 11.26
C PRO A 570 23.21 13.96 12.05
N LEU A 571 22.04 13.44 11.75
CA LEU A 571 21.53 12.23 12.40
C LEU A 571 21.74 10.99 11.54
N LEU A 572 21.54 11.11 10.23
CA LEU A 572 21.68 10.01 9.29
C LEU A 572 22.00 10.54 7.90
N ASN A 573 22.81 9.78 7.15
CA ASN A 573 23.08 10.00 5.75
C ASN A 573 23.16 8.66 5.03
N ASN A 574 22.67 8.58 3.80
CA ASN A 574 22.67 7.33 3.03
C ASN A 574 24.03 7.00 2.37
N TYR A 575 24.98 7.92 2.41
CA TYR A 575 26.36 7.69 1.97
C TYR A 575 27.28 7.36 3.13
N ARG A 576 28.38 6.64 2.85
CA ARG A 576 29.35 6.20 3.88
C ARG A 576 30.11 7.36 4.53
N ALA A 577 30.41 8.39 3.77
CA ALA A 577 31.07 9.61 4.28
C ALA A 577 30.06 10.73 4.39
N PRO A 578 30.10 11.54 5.47
CA PRO A 578 29.25 12.71 5.56
C PRO A 578 29.52 13.65 4.36
N ALA A 579 28.50 14.39 3.95
CA ALA A 579 28.71 15.50 3.01
C ALA A 579 29.75 16.48 3.57
N PRO A 580 30.54 17.16 2.72
CA PRO A 580 31.39 18.23 3.19
C PRO A 580 30.54 19.25 3.94
N PRO A 581 31.10 19.88 4.99
CA PRO A 581 30.37 20.90 5.76
C PRO A 581 29.82 21.97 4.82
N PRO A 582 28.62 22.49 5.06
CA PRO A 582 28.07 23.56 4.23
C PRO A 582 29.04 24.72 4.14
N THR A 583 29.27 25.18 2.92
CA THR A 583 29.99 26.44 2.69
C THR A 583 29.26 27.61 3.37
N PRO A 584 29.90 28.75 3.67
CA PRO A 584 29.26 29.86 4.36
C PRO A 584 27.99 30.44 3.68
N ALA A 585 27.75 30.11 2.43
CA ALA A 585 26.49 30.34 1.75
C ALA A 585 25.44 29.30 2.28
N ASN A 586 24.21 29.73 2.52
CA ASN A 586 23.10 28.89 3.04
C ASN A 586 22.75 27.68 2.14
N ASN A 587 23.42 27.52 1.01
CA ASN A 587 23.18 26.48 0.04
C ASN A 587 23.89 25.16 0.39
N ILE A 588 23.15 24.07 0.40
CA ILE A 588 23.65 22.71 0.64
C ILE A 588 23.67 21.96 -0.70
N THR A 589 24.82 21.40 -1.06
CA THR A 589 24.93 20.54 -2.25
C THR A 589 24.87 19.09 -1.82
N LEU A 590 23.92 18.36 -2.40
CA LEU A 590 23.70 16.92 -2.21
C LEU A 590 24.29 16.14 -3.39
N ARG A 591 24.90 15.00 -3.10
CA ARG A 591 25.34 14.01 -4.10
C ARG A 591 24.12 13.40 -4.83
N PRO A 592 24.33 12.65 -5.95
CA PRO A 592 23.25 11.92 -6.59
C PRO A 592 22.46 11.04 -5.61
N TYR A 593 21.13 11.17 -5.57
CA TYR A 593 20.26 10.41 -4.66
C TYR A 593 20.67 10.48 -3.18
N GLU A 594 21.31 11.55 -2.74
CA GLU A 594 21.66 11.72 -1.33
C GLU A 594 20.43 12.05 -0.49
N ALA A 595 20.35 11.38 0.69
CA ALA A 595 19.41 11.65 1.76
C ALA A 595 20.17 12.04 3.03
N ALA A 596 19.86 13.22 3.59
CA ALA A 596 20.49 13.76 4.78
C ALA A 596 19.47 14.40 5.74
#